data_751a3c3842e9b70bd50310d6aeea49d3
#
_entry.id   751a3c3842e9b70bd50310d6aeea49d3
#
_cell.length_a   1.000
_cell.length_b   1.000
_cell.length_c   1.000
_cell.angle_alpha   90.00
_cell.angle_beta   90.00
_cell.angle_gamma   90.00
#
_symmetry.space_group_name_H-M   'P 1'
#
loop_
_entity.id
_entity.type
_entity.pdbx_description
1 polymer ?
#
loop_
_entity_poly.entity_id
_entity_poly.type
_entity_poly.pdbx_seq_one_letter_code
_entity_poly.pdbx_strand_id
1 'polypeptide(L)'
;MSHKLTILTLGAVLTSVYLAGAADFTIIQKNKAISVRQITIKVEDRITFVNDDSVTHNLYSETKGLEFEIELQPPGRSDTVQFSQPGVAEVRCAIHPNIKLQVHVRP
;
A
#
# COMPACT_ATOMS: atom_id res chain seq x y z
N MET A 1 -42.59 35.49 23.51
CA MET A 1 -42.19 35.13 23.19
C MET A 1 -41.48 34.27 23.00
N SER A 2 -41.08 33.91 22.84
CA SER A 2 -40.38 33.18 22.54
C SER A 2 -39.87 32.44 21.96
N HIS A 3 -39.60 32.30 21.72
CA HIS A 3 -39.07 31.63 21.09
C HIS A 3 -38.20 30.86 20.99
N LYS A 4 -37.92 30.64 20.88
CA LYS A 4 -37.16 29.99 20.77
C LYS A 4 -36.70 29.15 20.26
N LEU A 5 -36.41 29.02 20.00
CA LEU A 5 -35.84 28.20 19.47
C LEU A 5 -35.31 27.36 19.29
N THR A 6 -35.09 27.22 19.18
CA THR A 6 -34.63 26.47 19.00
C THR A 6 -34.17 25.59 18.46
N ILE A 7 -34.18 25.32 18.19
CA ILE A 7 -33.87 24.56 17.55
C ILE A 7 -32.90 24.03 17.18
N LEU A 8 -32.41 24.38 17.11
CA LEU A 8 -31.47 24.06 16.75
C LEU A 8 -31.00 23.01 16.74
N THR A 9 -31.04 22.60 16.82
CA THR A 9 -30.79 21.71 16.95
C THR A 9 -30.35 20.93 16.19
N LEU A 10 -30.44 20.98 15.94
CA LEU A 10 -30.23 20.39 15.21
C LEU A 10 -29.26 20.10 14.78
N GLY A 11 -29.07 20.54 14.57
CA GLY A 11 -28.14 20.38 13.83
C GLY A 11 -27.18 19.68 14.24
N ALA A 12 -27.14 19.56 15.12
CA ALA A 12 -26.15 19.03 15.71
C ALA A 12 -25.74 17.85 15.18
N VAL A 13 -26.24 17.39 14.38
CA VAL A 13 -25.89 16.29 14.00
C VAL A 13 -24.84 16.32 13.16
N LEU A 14 -23.98 16.54 13.45
CA LEU A 14 -22.95 16.54 12.80
C LEU A 14 -22.45 15.36 12.63
N THR A 15 -22.68 14.63 11.81
CA THR A 15 -22.07 13.49 11.52
C THR A 15 -20.83 13.81 10.85
N SER A 16 -19.78 13.41 11.38
CA SER A 16 -18.53 13.47 10.75
C SER A 16 -18.41 12.28 9.89
N VAL A 17 -18.29 12.46 8.66
CA VAL A 17 -18.05 11.37 7.76
C VAL A 17 -16.58 11.32 7.51
N TYR A 18 -15.94 10.27 7.93
CA TYR A 18 -14.55 10.12 7.64
C TYR A 18 -14.42 9.32 6.39
N LEU A 19 -13.91 9.94 5.37
CA LEU A 19 -13.59 9.22 4.17
C LEU A 19 -12.22 8.65 4.42
N ALA A 20 -12.14 7.37 4.52
CA ALA A 20 -10.86 6.74 4.69
C ALA A 20 -10.06 6.94 3.41
N GLY A 21 -9.05 7.72 3.46
CA GLY A 21 -8.13 7.88 2.34
C GLY A 21 -7.26 6.66 2.17
N ALA A 22 -6.49 6.63 1.11
CA ALA A 22 -5.52 5.58 0.87
C ALA A 22 -4.45 5.58 1.96
N ALA A 23 -4.06 4.40 2.39
CA ALA A 23 -3.01 4.24 3.39
C ALA A 23 -1.67 4.01 2.69
N ASP A 24 -0.60 4.33 3.41
CA ASP A 24 0.76 4.10 2.96
C ASP A 24 1.43 3.07 3.85
N PHE A 25 2.08 2.11 3.23
CA PHE A 25 2.83 1.08 3.92
C PHE A 25 4.26 1.09 3.43
N THR A 26 5.20 0.65 4.25
CA THR A 26 6.61 0.54 3.88
C THR A 26 7.07 -0.89 4.05
N ILE A 27 7.71 -1.42 3.01
CA ILE A 27 8.28 -2.75 3.04
C ILE A 27 9.76 -2.62 2.69
N ILE A 28 10.61 -3.27 3.47
CA ILE A 28 12.06 -3.11 3.38
C ILE A 28 12.71 -4.37 2.84
N GLN A 29 13.65 -4.19 1.92
CA GLN A 29 14.51 -5.25 1.42
C GLN A 29 15.89 -5.08 2.03
N LYS A 30 16.38 -6.11 2.70
CA LYS A 30 17.69 -6.09 3.34
C LYS A 30 18.24 -7.51 3.43
N ASN A 31 19.53 -7.64 3.29
CA ASN A 31 20.21 -8.94 3.33
C ASN A 31 19.62 -9.93 2.32
N LYS A 32 19.28 -9.45 1.15
CA LYS A 32 18.67 -10.23 0.06
C LYS A 32 17.38 -10.90 0.50
N ALA A 33 16.63 -10.24 1.40
CA ALA A 33 15.37 -10.71 1.94
C ALA A 33 14.39 -9.55 2.00
N ILE A 34 13.15 -9.88 2.28
CA ILE A 34 12.08 -8.87 2.38
C ILE A 34 11.48 -8.93 3.78
N SER A 35 11.09 -7.79 4.30
CA SER A 35 10.70 -7.67 5.71
C SER A 35 9.45 -8.43 6.09
N VAL A 36 8.56 -8.71 5.15
CA VAL A 36 7.35 -9.50 5.39
C VAL A 36 7.08 -10.40 4.19
N ARG A 37 6.35 -11.49 4.39
CA ARG A 37 5.98 -12.39 3.30
C ARG A 37 4.57 -12.19 2.82
N GLN A 38 3.76 -11.51 3.58
CA GLN A 38 2.38 -11.18 3.21
C GLN A 38 2.00 -9.85 3.83
N ILE A 39 1.14 -9.13 3.14
CA ILE A 39 0.54 -7.93 3.66
C ILE A 39 -0.89 -7.84 3.11
N THR A 40 -1.81 -7.33 3.91
CA THR A 40 -3.18 -7.09 3.48
C THR A 40 -3.41 -5.58 3.44
N ILE A 41 -3.84 -5.09 2.30
CA ILE A 41 -4.12 -3.69 2.07
C ILE A 41 -5.49 -3.55 1.41
N LYS A 42 -5.93 -2.32 1.21
CA LYS A 42 -7.18 -2.04 0.50
C LYS A 42 -6.87 -1.46 -0.87
N VAL A 43 -7.85 -1.54 -1.74
CA VAL A 43 -7.76 -0.88 -3.05
C VAL A 43 -7.38 0.59 -2.87
N GLU A 44 -6.47 1.06 -3.67
CA GLU A 44 -5.90 2.40 -3.68
C GLU A 44 -4.80 2.64 -2.65
N ASP A 45 -4.53 1.70 -1.78
CA ASP A 45 -3.40 1.82 -0.86
C ASP A 45 -2.08 1.73 -1.61
N ARG A 46 -1.04 2.28 -1.01
CA ARG A 46 0.29 2.35 -1.60
C ARG A 46 1.31 1.64 -0.73
N ILE A 47 2.22 0.96 -1.37
CA ILE A 47 3.36 0.37 -0.70
C ILE A 47 4.63 1.03 -1.24
N THR A 48 5.45 1.54 -0.34
CA THR A 48 6.78 2.02 -0.66
C THR A 48 7.77 0.89 -0.38
N PHE A 49 8.44 0.46 -1.42
CA PHE A 49 9.48 -0.57 -1.30
C PHE A 49 10.81 0.13 -1.17
N VAL A 50 11.52 -0.14 -0.07
CA VAL A 50 12.81 0.49 0.22
C VAL A 50 13.91 -0.54 0.03
N ASN A 51 14.90 -0.22 -0.78
CA ASN A 51 16.09 -1.05 -0.88
C ASN A 51 17.11 -0.58 0.18
N ASP A 52 17.08 -1.24 1.34
CA ASP A 52 18.04 -1.00 2.41
C ASP A 52 19.13 -2.08 2.39
N ASP A 53 19.44 -2.57 1.21
CA ASP A 53 20.45 -3.58 1.00
C ASP A 53 21.68 -2.96 0.35
N SER A 54 22.76 -3.73 0.31
CA SER A 54 23.97 -3.32 -0.39
C SER A 54 23.99 -3.78 -1.86
N VAL A 55 22.95 -4.44 -2.31
CA VAL A 55 22.81 -4.93 -3.68
C VAL A 55 21.58 -4.38 -4.35
N THR A 56 21.55 -4.39 -5.67
CA THR A 56 20.41 -3.93 -6.46
C THR A 56 19.29 -4.96 -6.42
N HIS A 57 18.06 -4.51 -6.38
CA HIS A 57 16.87 -5.35 -6.46
C HIS A 57 16.03 -4.97 -7.69
N ASN A 58 15.10 -5.85 -8.05
CA ASN A 58 14.21 -5.62 -9.18
C ASN A 58 12.87 -6.31 -8.84
N LEU A 59 12.01 -5.61 -8.11
CA LEU A 59 10.71 -6.14 -7.72
C LEU A 59 9.71 -5.98 -8.85
N TYR A 60 8.87 -6.99 -9.01
CA TYR A 60 7.84 -6.97 -10.04
C TYR A 60 6.66 -7.86 -9.65
N SER A 61 5.53 -7.65 -10.28
CA SER A 61 4.37 -8.53 -10.22
C SER A 61 3.82 -8.71 -11.62
N GLU A 62 3.55 -9.96 -11.99
CA GLU A 62 2.87 -10.27 -13.26
C GLU A 62 1.43 -10.68 -13.01
N THR A 63 0.92 -10.55 -11.80
CA THR A 63 -0.44 -10.91 -11.46
C THR A 63 -1.42 -10.01 -12.23
N LYS A 64 -2.33 -10.62 -12.96
CA LYS A 64 -3.26 -9.87 -13.81
C LYS A 64 -4.03 -8.83 -12.99
N GLY A 65 -4.03 -7.61 -13.45
CA GLY A 65 -4.67 -6.48 -12.77
C GLY A 65 -3.82 -5.84 -11.69
N LEU A 66 -2.70 -6.47 -11.31
CA LEU A 66 -1.81 -5.98 -10.26
C LEU A 66 -0.35 -6.00 -10.74
N GLU A 67 -0.16 -5.78 -12.03
CA GLU A 67 1.17 -5.78 -12.63
C GLU A 67 1.95 -4.53 -12.27
N PHE A 68 3.21 -4.69 -11.99
CA PHE A 68 4.14 -3.58 -11.89
C PHE A 68 5.57 -4.08 -12.04
N GLU A 69 6.47 -3.15 -12.33
CA GLU A 69 7.90 -3.45 -12.39
C GLU A 69 8.67 -2.23 -11.90
N ILE A 70 9.54 -2.42 -10.89
CA ILE A 70 10.39 -1.36 -10.38
C ILE A 70 11.75 -1.44 -11.07
N GLU A 71 11.90 -2.09 -12.14
CA GLU A 71 13.17 -2.19 -12.85
C GLU A 71 14.36 -2.30 -11.91
N LEU A 72 15.45 -1.59 -12.14
CA LEU A 72 16.60 -1.64 -11.28
C LEU A 72 16.46 -0.67 -10.12
N GLN A 73 16.47 -1.21 -8.91
CA GLN A 73 16.40 -0.41 -7.69
C GLN A 73 17.74 -0.52 -6.97
N PRO A 74 18.63 0.46 -7.14
CA PRO A 74 19.92 0.44 -6.46
C PRO A 74 19.80 0.65 -4.95
N PRO A 75 20.87 0.36 -4.19
CA PRO A 75 20.87 0.58 -2.75
C PRO A 75 20.43 1.99 -2.36
N GLY A 76 19.54 2.06 -1.37
CA GLY A 76 19.06 3.33 -0.84
C GLY A 76 17.85 3.91 -1.57
N ARG A 77 17.44 3.33 -2.68
CA ARG A 77 16.31 3.86 -3.44
C ARG A 77 14.99 3.35 -2.89
N SER A 78 13.99 4.21 -2.92
CA SER A 78 12.61 3.86 -2.57
C SER A 78 11.71 4.09 -3.77
N ASP A 79 10.78 3.19 -3.99
CA ASP A 79 9.79 3.29 -5.07
C ASP A 79 8.42 2.95 -4.50
N THR A 80 7.39 3.69 -4.91
CA THR A 80 6.03 3.51 -4.40
C THR A 80 5.13 2.93 -5.49
N VAL A 81 4.37 1.91 -5.13
CA VAL A 81 3.41 1.26 -6.02
C VAL A 81 2.02 1.39 -5.41
N GLN A 82 1.05 1.85 -6.20
CA GLN A 82 -0.34 1.91 -5.79
C GLN A 82 -1.08 0.69 -6.34
N PHE A 83 -1.90 0.06 -5.52
CA PHE A 83 -2.65 -1.14 -5.91
C PHE A 83 -4.12 -0.76 -6.07
N SER A 84 -4.60 -0.75 -7.30
CA SER A 84 -5.92 -0.20 -7.62
C SER A 84 -6.99 -1.23 -7.92
N GLN A 85 -6.68 -2.51 -7.79
CA GLN A 85 -7.65 -3.59 -8.00
C GLN A 85 -7.56 -4.62 -6.90
N PRO A 86 -8.66 -5.28 -6.54
CA PRO A 86 -8.61 -6.36 -5.56
C PRO A 86 -7.97 -7.60 -6.16
N GLY A 87 -7.36 -8.40 -5.31
CA GLY A 87 -6.72 -9.63 -5.70
C GLY A 87 -5.48 -9.90 -4.87
N VAL A 88 -4.69 -10.87 -5.30
CA VAL A 88 -3.44 -11.21 -4.61
C VAL A 88 -2.29 -11.04 -5.58
N ALA A 89 -1.47 -10.04 -5.35
CA ALA A 89 -0.30 -9.82 -6.17
C ALA A 89 0.85 -10.70 -5.68
N GLU A 90 1.46 -11.46 -6.60
CA GLU A 90 2.62 -12.27 -6.30
C GLU A 90 3.85 -11.46 -6.66
N VAL A 91 4.47 -10.86 -5.68
CA VAL A 91 5.64 -10.01 -5.90
C VAL A 91 6.92 -10.83 -5.80
N ARG A 92 7.80 -10.62 -6.75
CA ARG A 92 9.07 -11.34 -6.88
C ARG A 92 10.19 -10.34 -7.14
N CYS A 93 11.43 -10.82 -6.96
CA CYS A 93 12.60 -10.07 -7.41
C CYS A 93 13.28 -10.88 -8.52
N ALA A 94 13.56 -10.23 -9.63
CA ALA A 94 14.16 -10.93 -10.78
C ALA A 94 15.58 -11.41 -10.50
N ILE A 95 16.25 -10.83 -9.52
CA ILE A 95 17.65 -11.14 -9.22
C ILE A 95 17.79 -12.07 -8.03
N HIS A 96 16.87 -12.00 -7.08
CA HIS A 96 16.96 -12.79 -5.84
C HIS A 96 15.71 -13.65 -5.65
N PRO A 97 15.76 -14.92 -6.06
CA PRO A 97 14.57 -15.78 -6.09
C PRO A 97 13.93 -16.06 -4.73
N ASN A 98 14.62 -15.84 -3.63
CA ASN A 98 14.05 -16.04 -2.32
C ASN A 98 13.20 -14.85 -1.84
N ILE A 99 13.18 -13.76 -2.58
CA ILE A 99 12.31 -12.65 -2.26
C ILE A 99 10.94 -12.92 -2.86
N LYS A 100 9.97 -13.18 -1.98
CA LYS A 100 8.59 -13.47 -2.34
C LYS A 100 7.67 -12.78 -1.37
N LEU A 101 6.69 -12.07 -1.90
CA LEU A 101 5.70 -11.35 -1.11
C LEU A 101 4.33 -11.52 -1.74
N GLN A 102 3.33 -11.79 -0.92
CA GLN A 102 1.94 -11.75 -1.37
C GLN A 102 1.30 -10.47 -0.87
N VAL A 103 0.74 -9.69 -1.76
CA VAL A 103 -0.02 -8.49 -1.39
C VAL A 103 -1.49 -8.81 -1.62
N HIS A 104 -2.22 -8.95 -0.52
CA HIS A 104 -3.65 -9.21 -0.55
C HIS A 104 -4.37 -7.87 -0.58
N VAL A 105 -4.94 -7.53 -1.72
CA VAL A 105 -5.64 -6.26 -1.92
C VAL A 105 -7.13 -6.50 -1.79
N ARG A 106 -7.73 -5.91 -0.77
CA ARG A 106 -9.16 -6.07 -0.52
C ARG A 106 -9.94 -4.93 -1.14
N PRO A 107 -11.21 -5.19 -1.46
CA PRO A 107 -12.10 -4.11 -1.93
C PRO A 107 -12.27 -3.00 -0.92
#